data_bf9ac74fbbdb5cdd2fa790a1da9ddd04
#
_entry.id   bf9ac74fbbdb5cdd2fa790a1da9ddd04
#
_cell.length_a   1.000
_cell.length_b   1.000
_cell.length_c   1.000
_cell.angle_alpha   90.00
_cell.angle_beta   90.00
_cell.angle_gamma   90.00
#
_symmetry.space_group_name_H-M   'P 1'
#
loop_
_entity.id
_entity.type
_entity.pdbx_description
1 polymer ?
#
loop_
_entity_poly.entity_id
_entity_poly.type
_entity_poly.pdbx_seq_one_letter_code
_entity_poly.pdbx_strand_id
1 'polypeptide(L)'
;MNRGYHEIKEHGKREFPFNIYPCSIPVDFSHVALHWHEEMEIIAVKKGKGRITVDTVSYPVEEGDILAVFPGQLHAISCGNGERMEYENIIFRLSMLMGDNGDGCTVHFLKPLQEGQAKNPVLIQRNQPDHEVFGKVIQELDRFSEIRGNG
;
A
#
# COMPACT_ATOMS: atom_id res chain seq x y z
N MET A 1 -13.88 11.69 -8.71
CA MET A 1 -13.56 10.93 -7.49
C MET A 1 -14.53 11.30 -6.37
N ASN A 2 -14.85 10.33 -5.55
CA ASN A 2 -15.82 10.51 -4.47
C ASN A 2 -15.14 11.20 -3.27
N ARG A 3 -15.47 12.48 -3.06
CA ARG A 3 -14.86 13.30 -1.98
C ARG A 3 -15.15 12.77 -0.58
N GLY A 4 -16.27 12.04 -0.39
CA GLY A 4 -16.67 11.52 0.92
C GLY A 4 -15.78 10.41 1.46
N TYR A 5 -14.94 9.79 0.62
CA TYR A 5 -14.03 8.71 1.01
C TYR A 5 -12.57 9.14 1.01
N HIS A 6 -12.30 10.43 0.85
CA HIS A 6 -10.93 10.91 0.83
C HIS A 6 -10.33 10.95 2.24
N GLU A 7 -9.26 10.22 2.44
CA GLU A 7 -8.47 10.29 3.65
C GLU A 7 -7.48 11.45 3.55
N ILE A 8 -7.53 12.38 4.52
CA ILE A 8 -6.69 13.59 4.51
C ILE A 8 -5.53 13.48 5.51
N LYS A 9 -5.32 12.32 6.10
CA LYS A 9 -4.24 12.10 7.07
C LYS A 9 -2.88 12.20 6.39
N GLU A 10 -1.96 12.98 6.99
CA GLU A 10 -0.59 13.01 6.52
C GLU A 10 0.18 11.80 7.06
N HIS A 11 0.90 11.11 6.17
CA HIS A 11 1.71 9.96 6.49
C HIS A 11 3.19 10.32 6.41
N GLY A 12 3.84 10.39 7.55
CA GLY A 12 5.22 10.82 7.65
C GLY A 12 5.35 12.33 7.74
N LYS A 13 6.57 12.82 7.54
CA LYS A 13 6.88 14.24 7.56
C LYS A 13 6.81 14.81 6.15
N ARG A 14 6.51 16.11 6.04
CA ARG A 14 6.47 16.80 4.74
C ARG A 14 7.75 16.60 3.93
N GLU A 15 8.90 16.60 4.60
CA GLU A 15 10.21 16.41 3.99
C GLU A 15 10.49 14.94 3.67
N PHE A 16 9.80 14.04 4.35
CA PHE A 16 9.90 12.59 4.16
C PHE A 16 8.52 11.96 4.25
N PRO A 17 7.72 12.07 3.19
CA PRO A 17 6.32 11.60 3.18
C PRO A 17 6.23 10.08 3.00
N PHE A 18 6.69 9.35 4.01
CA PHE A 18 6.79 7.89 4.02
C PHE A 18 6.50 7.36 5.42
N ASN A 19 5.72 6.30 5.53
CA ASN A 19 5.56 5.60 6.80
C ASN A 19 5.21 4.11 6.59
N ILE A 20 5.50 3.31 7.61
CA ILE A 20 5.16 1.89 7.66
C ILE A 20 4.31 1.68 8.90
N TYR A 21 3.13 1.08 8.71
CA TYR A 21 2.19 0.78 9.78
C TYR A 21 1.99 -0.73 9.88
N PRO A 22 2.42 -1.38 10.99
CA PRO A 22 1.98 -2.74 11.25
C PRO A 22 0.52 -2.74 11.70
N CYS A 23 -0.28 -3.61 11.12
CA CYS A 23 -1.72 -3.67 11.32
C CYS A 23 -2.18 -5.10 11.56
N SER A 24 -3.22 -5.26 12.37
CA SER A 24 -3.81 -6.55 12.66
C SER A 24 -5.34 -6.45 12.66
N ILE A 25 -5.99 -7.27 11.86
CA ILE A 25 -7.45 -7.39 11.82
C ILE A 25 -7.83 -8.77 12.36
N PRO A 26 -8.76 -8.87 13.30
CA PRO A 26 -9.63 -7.85 13.90
C PRO A 26 -9.09 -7.24 15.20
N VAL A 27 -7.79 -7.37 15.50
CA VAL A 27 -7.23 -6.97 16.79
C VAL A 27 -7.14 -5.45 16.93
N ASP A 28 -6.48 -4.77 16.01
CA ASP A 28 -6.31 -3.32 16.05
C ASP A 28 -7.61 -2.60 15.66
N PHE A 29 -8.30 -3.14 14.66
CA PHE A 29 -9.59 -2.65 14.19
C PHE A 29 -10.32 -3.78 13.45
N SER A 30 -11.65 -3.67 13.36
CA SER A 30 -12.47 -4.74 12.75
C SER A 30 -12.28 -4.83 11.23
N HIS A 31 -12.08 -3.71 10.58
CA HIS A 31 -11.87 -3.59 9.14
C HIS A 31 -11.36 -2.20 8.81
N VAL A 32 -10.83 -2.03 7.61
CA VAL A 32 -10.51 -0.70 7.06
C VAL A 32 -11.62 -0.34 6.09
N ALA A 33 -12.35 0.73 6.42
CA ALA A 33 -13.48 1.20 5.60
C ALA A 33 -13.00 1.71 4.23
N LEU A 34 -13.89 1.66 3.27
CA LEU A 34 -13.62 2.13 1.92
C LEU A 34 -13.16 3.60 1.94
N HIS A 35 -11.99 3.86 1.36
CA HIS A 35 -11.37 5.19 1.33
C HIS A 35 -10.41 5.31 0.14
N TRP A 36 -9.97 6.52 -0.13
CA TRP A 36 -8.88 6.76 -1.09
C TRP A 36 -7.98 7.89 -0.58
N HIS A 37 -6.76 7.90 -1.05
CA HIS A 37 -5.79 8.95 -0.73
C HIS A 37 -4.84 9.18 -1.92
N GLU A 38 -4.05 10.21 -1.82
CA GLU A 38 -3.13 10.62 -2.88
C GLU A 38 -1.80 9.87 -2.84
N GLU A 39 -1.54 9.16 -1.76
CA GLU A 39 -0.33 8.39 -1.56
C GLU A 39 -0.41 7.03 -2.25
N MET A 40 0.75 6.50 -2.60
CA MET A 40 0.93 5.10 -2.95
C MET A 40 0.84 4.25 -1.69
N GLU A 41 0.21 3.10 -1.76
CA GLU A 41 0.14 2.17 -0.64
C GLU A 41 0.55 0.77 -1.09
N ILE A 42 1.46 0.16 -0.32
CA ILE A 42 1.84 -1.24 -0.52
C ILE A 42 1.38 -2.00 0.73
N ILE A 43 0.58 -3.03 0.52
CA ILE A 43 0.08 -3.88 1.58
C ILE A 43 0.81 -5.21 1.50
N ALA A 44 1.61 -5.53 2.53
CA ALA A 44 2.35 -6.78 2.62
C ALA A 44 1.73 -7.66 3.70
N VAL A 45 1.12 -8.78 3.31
CA VAL A 45 0.48 -9.69 4.24
C VAL A 45 1.55 -10.55 4.92
N LYS A 46 1.65 -10.43 6.24
CA LYS A 46 2.66 -11.12 7.05
C LYS A 46 2.16 -12.46 7.59
N LYS A 47 0.91 -12.52 8.01
CA LYS A 47 0.28 -13.75 8.56
C LYS A 47 -1.20 -13.74 8.27
N GLY A 48 -1.76 -14.93 8.13
CA GLY A 48 -3.19 -15.10 8.00
C GLY A 48 -3.71 -14.80 6.60
N LYS A 49 -4.95 -14.40 6.52
CA LYS A 49 -5.65 -14.14 5.27
C LYS A 49 -6.81 -13.18 5.43
N GLY A 50 -7.19 -12.55 4.34
CA GLY A 50 -8.31 -11.62 4.31
C GLY A 50 -8.64 -11.22 2.89
N ARG A 51 -9.24 -10.05 2.74
CA ARG A 51 -9.63 -9.48 1.45
C ARG A 51 -9.24 -8.03 1.37
N ILE A 52 -8.73 -7.66 0.21
CA ILE A 52 -8.51 -6.25 -0.12
C ILE A 52 -9.40 -5.95 -1.32
N THR A 53 -10.28 -4.97 -1.17
CA THR A 53 -11.15 -4.51 -2.24
C THR A 53 -10.55 -3.24 -2.82
N VAL A 54 -10.35 -3.22 -4.14
CA VAL A 54 -9.87 -2.03 -4.85
C VAL A 54 -10.87 -1.69 -5.93
N ASP A 55 -11.38 -0.47 -5.86
CA ASP A 55 -12.51 0.01 -6.65
C ASP A 55 -13.71 -0.94 -6.45
N THR A 56 -14.06 -1.76 -7.42
CA THR A 56 -15.19 -2.69 -7.28
C THR A 56 -14.78 -4.15 -7.25
N VAL A 57 -13.46 -4.43 -7.24
CA VAL A 57 -12.94 -5.80 -7.31
C VAL A 57 -12.38 -6.22 -5.97
N SER A 58 -12.77 -7.41 -5.50
CA SER A 58 -12.29 -7.99 -4.26
C SER A 58 -11.19 -9.01 -4.53
N TYR A 59 -10.04 -8.81 -3.88
CA TYR A 59 -8.86 -9.66 -4.03
C TYR A 59 -8.66 -10.45 -2.73
N PRO A 60 -8.83 -11.78 -2.75
CA PRO A 60 -8.44 -12.59 -1.60
C PRO A 60 -6.91 -12.57 -1.48
N VAL A 61 -6.41 -12.39 -0.28
CA VAL A 61 -4.98 -12.34 0.00
C VAL A 61 -4.64 -13.22 1.19
N GLU A 62 -3.41 -13.72 1.22
CA GLU A 62 -2.90 -14.57 2.30
C GLU A 62 -1.43 -14.27 2.57
N GLU A 63 -0.89 -14.93 3.59
CA GLU A 63 0.52 -14.77 4.00
C GLU A 63 1.47 -14.79 2.81
N GLY A 64 2.30 -13.77 2.70
CA GLY A 64 3.28 -13.58 1.65
C GLY A 64 2.80 -12.76 0.46
N ASP A 65 1.50 -12.53 0.31
CA ASP A 65 0.98 -11.72 -0.78
C ASP A 65 1.31 -10.23 -0.58
N ILE A 66 1.59 -9.55 -1.67
CA ILE A 66 1.89 -8.12 -1.71
C ILE A 66 0.94 -7.48 -2.71
N LEU A 67 0.21 -6.45 -2.29
CA LEU A 67 -0.71 -5.72 -3.16
C LEU A 67 -0.38 -4.24 -3.13
N ALA A 68 -0.22 -3.65 -4.31
CA ALA A 68 0.04 -2.22 -4.46
C ALA A 68 -1.22 -1.51 -4.90
N VAL A 69 -1.63 -0.50 -4.12
CA VAL A 69 -2.77 0.38 -4.42
C VAL A 69 -2.21 1.72 -4.87
N PHE A 70 -2.66 2.19 -6.02
CA PHE A 70 -2.17 3.41 -6.61
C PHE A 70 -2.97 4.64 -6.15
N PRO A 71 -2.40 5.85 -6.27
CA PRO A 71 -3.11 7.08 -5.89
C PRO A 71 -4.51 7.17 -6.47
N GLY A 72 -5.47 7.53 -5.65
CA GLY A 72 -6.86 7.74 -6.05
C GLY A 72 -7.73 6.50 -6.13
N GLN A 73 -7.16 5.30 -6.00
CA GLN A 73 -7.96 4.07 -6.02
C GLN A 73 -8.71 3.89 -4.69
N LEU A 74 -10.02 3.66 -4.78
CA LEU A 74 -10.83 3.32 -3.62
C LEU A 74 -10.46 1.94 -3.13
N HIS A 75 -10.20 1.80 -1.82
CA HIS A 75 -9.84 0.49 -1.28
C HIS A 75 -10.33 0.29 0.15
N ALA A 76 -10.51 -0.97 0.50
CA ALA A 76 -10.94 -1.42 1.81
C ALA A 76 -10.26 -2.74 2.15
N ILE A 77 -10.11 -3.03 3.44
CA ILE A 77 -9.48 -4.26 3.91
C ILE A 77 -10.40 -4.91 4.93
N SER A 78 -10.63 -6.22 4.79
CA SER A 78 -11.50 -6.96 5.71
C SER A 78 -11.06 -8.42 5.84
N CYS A 79 -11.55 -9.05 6.90
CA CYS A 79 -11.42 -10.49 7.12
C CYS A 79 -12.81 -11.11 7.22
N GLY A 80 -12.96 -12.35 6.80
CA GLY A 80 -14.19 -13.12 7.02
C GLY A 80 -14.29 -13.60 8.47
N ASN A 81 -15.42 -14.23 8.80
CA ASN A 81 -15.65 -14.79 10.14
C ASN A 81 -14.57 -15.83 10.47
N GLY A 82 -13.93 -15.65 11.62
CA GLY A 82 -12.87 -16.54 12.07
C GLY A 82 -11.53 -16.35 11.40
N GLU A 83 -11.45 -15.47 10.41
CA GLU A 83 -10.19 -15.12 9.78
C GLU A 83 -9.48 -14.02 10.56
N ARG A 84 -8.16 -14.01 10.46
CA ARG A 84 -7.32 -12.92 10.99
C ARG A 84 -6.18 -12.67 10.01
N MET A 85 -5.73 -11.43 9.96
CA MET A 85 -4.67 -11.02 9.07
C MET A 85 -3.76 -10.00 9.75
N GLU A 86 -2.46 -10.27 9.73
CA GLU A 86 -1.44 -9.30 10.10
C GLU A 86 -0.77 -8.83 8.81
N TYR A 87 -0.69 -7.53 8.63
CA TYR A 87 -0.11 -6.94 7.43
C TYR A 87 0.62 -5.66 7.76
N GLU A 88 1.46 -5.21 6.85
CA GLU A 88 2.09 -3.90 6.90
C GLU A 88 1.54 -3.03 5.79
N ASN A 89 1.22 -1.79 6.14
CA ASN A 89 0.94 -0.74 5.17
C ASN A 89 2.19 0.10 4.99
N ILE A 90 2.69 0.18 3.76
CA ILE A 90 3.79 1.06 3.40
C ILE A 90 3.18 2.17 2.56
N ILE A 91 3.14 3.38 3.14
CA ILE A 91 2.46 4.53 2.52
C ILE A 91 3.48 5.61 2.23
N PHE A 92 3.52 6.08 0.99
CA PHE A 92 4.44 7.12 0.57
C PHE A 92 3.89 7.92 -0.61
N ARG A 93 4.40 9.14 -0.78
CA ARG A 93 4.05 9.94 -1.95
C ARG A 93 4.97 9.58 -3.12
N LEU A 94 4.37 9.42 -4.29
CA LEU A 94 5.15 9.14 -5.51
C LEU A 94 6.16 10.24 -5.83
N SER A 95 5.92 11.46 -5.34
CA SER A 95 6.87 12.56 -5.49
C SER A 95 8.25 12.26 -4.92
N MET A 96 8.36 11.33 -3.96
CA MET A 96 9.65 10.88 -3.43
C MET A 96 10.52 10.21 -4.49
N LEU A 97 9.91 9.63 -5.50
CA LEU A 97 10.59 8.90 -6.57
C LEU A 97 10.77 9.77 -7.82
N MET A 98 10.21 10.98 -7.82
CA MET A 98 10.25 11.85 -8.99
C MET A 98 11.54 12.65 -9.04
N GLY A 99 12.10 12.73 -10.25
CA GLY A 99 13.20 13.64 -10.55
C GLY A 99 12.69 14.96 -11.09
N ASP A 100 13.56 15.67 -11.81
CA ASP A 100 13.21 16.94 -12.45
C ASP A 100 12.10 16.77 -13.48
N ASN A 101 11.39 17.86 -13.80
CA ASN A 101 10.26 17.85 -14.72
C ASN A 101 10.57 17.30 -16.11
N GLY A 102 11.86 17.28 -16.50
CA GLY A 102 12.29 16.70 -17.77
C GLY A 102 12.70 15.24 -17.70
N ASP A 103 12.67 14.64 -16.51
CA ASP A 103 13.00 13.23 -16.35
C ASP A 103 11.94 12.34 -16.99
N GLY A 104 12.36 11.47 -17.92
CA GLY A 104 11.45 10.60 -18.65
C GLY A 104 10.67 9.64 -17.76
N CYS A 105 11.28 9.12 -16.73
CA CYS A 105 10.60 8.23 -15.78
C CYS A 105 9.46 8.97 -15.06
N THR A 106 9.72 10.19 -14.60
CA THR A 106 8.72 11.03 -13.95
C THR A 106 7.56 11.35 -14.90
N VAL A 107 7.86 11.80 -16.10
CA VAL A 107 6.84 12.23 -17.08
C VAL A 107 6.00 11.07 -17.57
N HIS A 108 6.64 9.94 -17.93
CA HIS A 108 5.95 8.84 -18.62
C HIS A 108 5.32 7.84 -17.67
N PHE A 109 5.82 7.68 -16.43
CA PHE A 109 5.34 6.66 -15.51
C PHE A 109 4.78 7.22 -14.20
N LEU A 110 5.53 8.08 -13.52
CA LEU A 110 5.15 8.50 -12.16
C LEU A 110 4.02 9.53 -12.14
N LYS A 111 4.07 10.54 -12.99
CA LYS A 111 3.01 11.55 -13.05
C LYS A 111 1.65 10.97 -13.44
N PRO A 112 1.55 10.11 -14.46
CA PRO A 112 0.27 9.47 -14.77
C PRO A 112 -0.31 8.67 -13.59
N LEU A 113 0.53 7.97 -12.83
CA LEU A 113 0.09 7.25 -11.63
C LEU A 113 -0.40 8.20 -10.55
N GLN A 114 0.33 9.30 -10.32
CA GLN A 114 -0.05 10.31 -9.33
C GLN A 114 -1.39 10.98 -9.69
N GLU A 115 -1.67 11.13 -10.97
CA GLU A 115 -2.91 11.73 -11.47
C GLU A 115 -4.10 10.77 -11.48
N GLY A 116 -3.93 9.56 -10.94
CA GLY A 116 -5.03 8.60 -10.82
C GLY A 116 -5.34 7.82 -12.08
N GLN A 117 -4.37 7.66 -12.98
CA GLN A 117 -4.58 6.96 -14.25
C GLN A 117 -4.40 5.45 -14.15
N ALA A 118 -3.99 4.91 -12.99
CA ALA A 118 -3.91 3.48 -12.79
C ALA A 118 -5.33 2.88 -12.76
N LYS A 119 -5.54 1.80 -13.51
CA LYS A 119 -6.85 1.16 -13.60
C LYS A 119 -7.01 0.00 -12.63
N ASN A 120 -5.94 -0.75 -12.39
CA ASN A 120 -5.95 -1.94 -11.53
C ASN A 120 -4.82 -1.86 -10.51
N PRO A 121 -4.99 -2.49 -9.33
CA PRO A 121 -3.88 -2.65 -8.42
C PRO A 121 -2.91 -3.71 -8.98
N VAL A 122 -1.73 -3.80 -8.36
CA VAL A 122 -0.76 -4.85 -8.68
C VAL A 122 -0.74 -5.84 -7.52
N LEU A 123 -1.10 -7.10 -7.81
CA LEU A 123 -1.05 -8.20 -6.83
C LEU A 123 0.12 -9.11 -7.17
N ILE A 124 1.02 -9.30 -6.22
CA ILE A 124 2.18 -10.18 -6.35
C ILE A 124 2.04 -11.31 -5.33
N GLN A 125 1.76 -12.51 -5.82
CA GLN A 125 1.56 -13.70 -5.01
C GLN A 125 2.87 -14.45 -4.79
N ARG A 126 2.94 -15.26 -3.74
CA ARG A 126 4.15 -15.98 -3.31
C ARG A 126 4.81 -16.82 -4.40
N ASN A 127 4.02 -17.38 -5.30
CA ASN A 127 4.50 -18.26 -6.37
C ASN A 127 4.91 -17.53 -7.64
N GLN A 128 4.81 -16.21 -7.68
CA GLN A 128 5.18 -15.41 -8.86
C GLN A 128 6.67 -15.10 -8.88
N PRO A 129 7.29 -15.04 -10.08
CA PRO A 129 8.74 -14.81 -10.19
C PRO A 129 9.23 -13.53 -9.52
N ASP A 130 8.42 -12.48 -9.57
CA ASP A 130 8.81 -11.17 -9.02
C ASP A 130 8.72 -11.11 -7.49
N HIS A 131 8.11 -12.11 -6.85
CA HIS A 131 7.90 -12.10 -5.40
C HIS A 131 9.20 -12.02 -4.61
N GLU A 132 10.25 -12.70 -5.05
CA GLU A 132 11.54 -12.68 -4.37
C GLU A 132 12.13 -11.28 -4.29
N VAL A 133 12.08 -10.54 -5.40
CA VAL A 133 12.61 -9.17 -5.47
C VAL A 133 11.82 -8.24 -4.56
N PHE A 134 10.49 -8.28 -4.65
CA PHE A 134 9.63 -7.42 -3.82
C PHE A 134 9.73 -7.80 -2.35
N GLY A 135 9.83 -9.09 -2.04
CA GLY A 135 10.01 -9.56 -0.67
C GLY A 135 11.29 -9.03 -0.04
N LYS A 136 12.38 -8.98 -0.79
CA LYS A 136 13.65 -8.41 -0.31
C LYS A 136 13.52 -6.91 -0.06
N VAL A 137 12.83 -6.18 -0.93
CA VAL A 137 12.59 -4.74 -0.74
C VAL A 137 11.79 -4.50 0.54
N ILE A 138 10.74 -5.29 0.77
CA ILE A 138 9.94 -5.19 2.00
C ILE A 138 10.81 -5.44 3.24
N GLN A 139 11.67 -6.46 3.22
CA GLN A 139 12.57 -6.76 4.33
C GLN A 139 13.52 -5.59 4.63
N GLU A 140 14.07 -4.96 3.60
CA GLU A 140 14.95 -3.80 3.78
C GLU A 140 14.19 -2.59 4.34
N LEU A 141 12.96 -2.38 3.91
CA LEU A 141 12.11 -1.32 4.45
C LEU A 141 11.78 -1.56 5.92
N ASP A 142 11.53 -2.81 6.31
CA ASP A 142 11.29 -3.20 7.70
C ASP A 142 12.51 -2.86 8.56
N ARG A 143 13.70 -3.22 8.11
CA ARG A 143 14.95 -2.91 8.81
C ARG A 143 15.15 -1.40 8.98
N PHE A 144 14.89 -0.65 7.93
CA PHE A 144 14.99 0.80 7.97
C PHE A 144 14.01 1.42 8.98
N SER A 145 12.79 0.90 9.01
CA SER A 145 11.76 1.34 9.96
C SER A 145 12.17 1.07 11.41
N GLU A 146 12.76 -0.10 11.69
CA GLU A 146 13.27 -0.46 13.02
C GLU A 146 14.37 0.51 13.48
N ILE A 147 15.30 0.81 12.60
CA ILE A 147 16.39 1.76 12.89
C ILE A 147 15.82 3.15 13.24
N ARG A 148 14.83 3.62 12.48
CA ARG A 148 14.19 4.92 12.74
C ARG A 148 13.40 4.92 14.05
N GLY A 149 12.74 3.81 14.38
CA GLY A 149 11.95 3.68 15.61
C GLY A 149 12.79 3.71 16.87
N ASN A 150 14.08 3.36 16.76
CA ASN A 150 15.02 3.31 17.88
C ASN A 150 15.89 4.57 18.01
N GLY A 151 15.68 5.52 17.12
CA GLY A 151 16.47 6.75 17.06
C GLY A 151 15.82 7.96 17.71
#